data_c900165a1fbe5353ccf9cae03036e2d4
#
_entry.id   c900165a1fbe5353ccf9cae03036e2d4
#
_cell.length_a   1.000
_cell.length_b   1.000
_cell.length_c   1.000
_cell.angle_alpha   90.00
_cell.angle_beta   90.00
_cell.angle_gamma   90.00
#
_symmetry.space_group_name_H-M   'P 1'
#
loop_
_entity.id
_entity.type
_entity.pdbx_description
1 polymer ?
#
loop_
_entity_poly.entity_id
_entity_poly.type
_entity_poly.pdbx_seq_one_letter_code
_entity_poly.pdbx_strand_id
1 'polypeptide(L)'
;MYCNDDAVSLLQTPSAGTLVPSPEESINFEATGNVFIEGDNLEALKLLLKPYFGRVKLIYIDPPYNTGQDFVYPDNYADPLRTYLQITGQADTEGNLITSNPETSERYHSSWLSMMYPRLFLARQLLKEEGLICVSIDDHEVHHLDCADE
;
A
#
# COMPACT_ATOMS: atom_id res chain seq x y z
N MET A 1 18.34 6.65 -6.22
CA MET A 1 16.96 6.32 -5.85
C MET A 1 16.70 6.90 -4.46
N TYR A 2 15.79 7.84 -4.32
CA TYR A 2 15.47 8.44 -3.00
C TYR A 2 14.15 7.82 -2.54
N CYS A 3 14.22 6.66 -1.86
CA CYS A 3 13.13 6.31 -0.96
C CYS A 3 13.06 7.40 0.11
N ASN A 4 11.90 8.00 0.26
CA ASN A 4 11.68 9.02 1.29
C ASN A 4 11.92 8.36 2.66
N ASP A 5 12.67 9.02 3.55
CA ASP A 5 12.93 8.55 4.92
C ASP A 5 11.63 8.19 5.66
N ASP A 6 10.52 8.80 5.26
CA ASP A 6 9.18 8.51 5.77
C ASP A 6 8.72 7.09 5.46
N ALA A 7 8.98 6.57 4.24
CA ALA A 7 8.57 5.22 3.85
C ALA A 7 9.32 4.14 4.66
N VAL A 8 10.59 4.39 4.97
CA VAL A 8 11.40 3.51 5.84
C VAL A 8 10.92 3.59 7.28
N SER A 9 10.56 4.78 7.75
CA SER A 9 10.00 4.99 9.10
C SER A 9 8.69 4.22 9.30
N LEU A 10 7.84 4.15 8.29
CA LEU A 10 6.60 3.38 8.33
C LEU A 10 6.83 1.88 8.57
N LEU A 11 7.92 1.30 8.05
CA LEU A 11 8.29 -0.10 8.28
C LEU A 11 8.73 -0.36 9.73
N GLN A 12 9.37 0.63 10.35
CA GLN A 12 9.88 0.51 11.72
C GLN A 12 8.80 0.74 12.79
N THR A 13 7.68 1.36 12.40
CA THR A 13 6.56 1.62 13.31
C THR A 13 5.68 0.37 13.42
N PRO A 14 5.60 -0.27 14.61
CA PRO A 14 4.71 -1.40 14.80
C PRO A 14 3.25 -1.02 14.55
N SER A 15 2.45 -1.99 14.09
CA SER A 15 1.00 -1.79 14.05
C SER A 15 0.44 -1.59 15.46
N ALA A 16 -0.39 -0.58 15.63
CA ALA A 16 -1.17 -0.37 16.85
C ALA A 16 -2.50 -1.14 16.84
N GLY A 17 -2.86 -1.74 15.70
CA GLY A 17 -4.10 -2.49 15.49
C GLY A 17 -4.02 -3.95 15.93
N THR A 18 -5.16 -4.61 15.84
CA THR A 18 -5.28 -6.06 15.98
C THR A 18 -6.34 -6.60 15.03
N LEU A 19 -6.19 -7.85 14.62
CA LEU A 19 -7.23 -8.53 13.85
C LEU A 19 -8.35 -8.99 14.78
N VAL A 20 -9.58 -8.61 14.48
CA VAL A 20 -10.77 -8.98 15.23
C VAL A 20 -11.60 -9.94 14.37
N PRO A 21 -11.86 -11.18 14.83
CA PRO A 21 -12.73 -12.10 14.10
C PRO A 21 -14.16 -11.57 13.98
N SER A 22 -14.78 -11.73 12.81
CA SER A 22 -16.19 -11.39 12.55
C SER A 22 -16.99 -12.63 12.10
N PRO A 23 -17.33 -13.55 13.02
CA PRO A 23 -18.04 -14.77 12.66
C PRO A 23 -19.43 -14.51 12.06
N GLU A 24 -20.09 -13.42 12.47
CA GLU A 24 -21.43 -13.06 12.00
C GLU A 24 -21.46 -12.64 10.54
N GLU A 25 -20.35 -12.10 10.03
CA GLU A 25 -20.19 -11.68 8.64
C GLU A 25 -19.47 -12.73 7.77
N SER A 26 -19.05 -13.84 8.37
CA SER A 26 -18.28 -14.87 7.72
C SER A 26 -19.14 -16.02 7.22
N ILE A 27 -18.77 -16.61 6.09
CA ILE A 27 -19.38 -17.83 5.57
C ILE A 27 -18.54 -19.03 6.02
N ASN A 28 -19.15 -19.95 6.75
CA ASN A 28 -18.48 -21.16 7.26
C ASN A 28 -17.21 -20.85 8.08
N PHE A 29 -17.27 -19.90 8.99
CA PHE A 29 -16.13 -19.39 9.76
C PHE A 29 -15.24 -20.51 10.34
N GLU A 30 -15.83 -21.54 10.94
CA GLU A 30 -15.11 -22.65 11.57
C GLU A 30 -14.50 -23.65 10.58
N ALA A 31 -15.04 -23.74 9.36
CA ALA A 31 -14.68 -24.77 8.39
C ALA A 31 -13.85 -24.24 7.22
N THR A 32 -13.88 -22.96 6.93
CA THR A 32 -13.13 -22.36 5.83
C THR A 32 -11.66 -22.22 6.17
N GLY A 33 -10.78 -22.49 5.21
CA GLY A 33 -9.37 -22.13 5.28
C GLY A 33 -9.05 -20.76 4.66
N ASN A 34 -10.07 -20.05 4.12
CA ASN A 34 -9.89 -18.75 3.48
C ASN A 34 -10.13 -17.64 4.50
N VAL A 35 -9.37 -16.55 4.37
CA VAL A 35 -9.46 -15.38 5.25
C VAL A 35 -9.64 -14.13 4.38
N PHE A 36 -10.60 -13.30 4.74
CA PHE A 36 -10.75 -11.94 4.24
C PHE A 36 -10.41 -10.97 5.38
N ILE A 37 -9.56 -10.00 5.11
CA ILE A 37 -9.15 -8.99 6.09
C ILE A 37 -9.56 -7.63 5.54
N GLU A 38 -10.45 -6.96 6.27
CA GLU A 38 -10.89 -5.61 5.96
C GLU A 38 -10.11 -4.61 6.81
N GLY A 39 -9.59 -3.56 6.16
CA GLY A 39 -8.84 -2.51 6.82
C GLY A 39 -7.71 -1.97 5.96
N ASP A 40 -6.84 -1.18 6.58
CA ASP A 40 -5.65 -0.69 5.92
C ASP A 40 -4.68 -1.86 5.62
N ASN A 41 -4.26 -1.94 4.36
CA ASN A 41 -3.46 -3.07 3.89
C ASN A 41 -2.02 -3.04 4.44
N LEU A 42 -1.43 -1.86 4.71
CA LEU A 42 -0.09 -1.76 5.32
C LEU A 42 -0.12 -2.29 6.76
N GLU A 43 -1.13 -1.89 7.53
CA GLU A 43 -1.33 -2.38 8.89
C GLU A 43 -1.64 -3.89 8.90
N ALA A 44 -2.49 -4.37 7.98
CA ALA A 44 -2.75 -5.79 7.82
C ALA A 44 -1.47 -6.58 7.52
N LEU A 45 -0.61 -6.11 6.60
CA LEU A 45 0.67 -6.74 6.28
C LEU A 45 1.59 -6.82 7.51
N LYS A 46 1.69 -5.75 8.31
CA LYS A 46 2.46 -5.76 9.56
C LYS A 46 1.97 -6.81 10.55
N LEU A 47 0.65 -6.93 10.70
CA LEU A 47 0.04 -7.95 11.58
C LEU A 47 0.26 -9.38 11.07
N LEU A 48 0.28 -9.57 9.75
CA LEU A 48 0.50 -10.87 9.12
C LEU A 48 1.96 -11.31 9.15
N LEU A 49 2.92 -10.42 9.34
CA LEU A 49 4.35 -10.78 9.33
C LEU A 49 4.66 -11.91 10.30
N LYS A 50 4.25 -11.81 11.55
CA LYS A 50 4.60 -12.79 12.57
C LYS A 50 4.05 -14.19 12.27
N PRO A 51 2.75 -14.38 11.94
CA PRO A 51 2.19 -15.69 11.67
C PRO A 51 2.55 -16.26 10.30
N TYR A 52 2.86 -15.43 9.30
CA TYR A 52 3.04 -15.84 7.90
C TYR A 52 4.42 -15.58 7.31
N PHE A 53 5.40 -15.19 8.11
CA PHE A 53 6.77 -14.97 7.64
C PHE A 53 7.30 -16.18 6.86
N GLY A 54 7.70 -15.97 5.60
CA GLY A 54 8.24 -17.02 4.73
C GLY A 54 7.27 -18.15 4.41
N ARG A 55 5.94 -17.92 4.46
CA ARG A 55 4.93 -18.96 4.29
C ARG A 55 4.03 -18.81 3.08
N VAL A 56 3.95 -17.64 2.51
CA VAL A 56 3.09 -17.32 1.37
C VAL A 56 3.74 -17.79 0.09
N LYS A 57 3.01 -18.51 -0.75
CA LYS A 57 3.49 -19.06 -2.01
C LYS A 57 3.30 -18.10 -3.18
N LEU A 58 2.21 -17.36 -3.18
CA LEU A 58 1.86 -16.40 -4.22
C LEU A 58 1.21 -15.17 -3.60
N ILE A 59 1.67 -14.01 -4.01
CA ILE A 59 1.03 -12.73 -3.73
C ILE A 59 0.64 -12.10 -5.06
N TYR A 60 -0.62 -11.69 -5.18
CA TYR A 60 -1.12 -10.91 -6.30
C TYR A 60 -1.61 -9.56 -5.78
N ILE A 61 -1.14 -8.49 -6.38
CA ILE A 61 -1.56 -7.12 -6.05
C ILE A 61 -1.98 -6.36 -7.29
N ASP A 62 -2.98 -5.52 -7.12
CA ASP A 62 -3.53 -4.63 -8.13
C ASP A 62 -3.58 -3.21 -7.55
N PRO A 63 -2.44 -2.48 -7.57
CA PRO A 63 -2.33 -1.15 -7.01
C PRO A 63 -2.94 -0.10 -7.95
N PRO A 64 -3.15 1.14 -7.48
CA PRO A 64 -3.44 2.26 -8.37
C PRO A 64 -2.34 2.40 -9.42
N TYR A 65 -2.74 2.53 -10.70
CA TYR A 65 -1.79 2.54 -11.83
C TYR A 65 -1.06 3.86 -12.02
N ASN A 66 -1.40 4.85 -11.22
CA ASN A 66 -0.79 6.18 -11.26
C ASN A 66 -0.93 6.86 -12.64
N THR A 67 -2.10 6.79 -13.25
CA THR A 67 -2.39 7.37 -14.57
C THR A 67 -2.84 8.83 -14.54
N GLY A 68 -2.63 9.53 -13.41
CA GLY A 68 -3.00 10.94 -13.23
C GLY A 68 -4.43 11.17 -12.73
N GLN A 69 -5.27 10.15 -12.74
CA GLN A 69 -6.62 10.18 -12.18
C GLN A 69 -6.78 9.21 -11.00
N ASP A 70 -5.77 8.40 -10.74
CA ASP A 70 -5.80 7.40 -9.70
C ASP A 70 -5.54 8.00 -8.33
N PHE A 71 -6.18 7.42 -7.35
CA PHE A 71 -6.01 7.79 -5.96
C PHE A 71 -4.79 7.07 -5.37
N VAL A 72 -3.79 7.83 -4.94
CA VAL A 72 -2.66 7.32 -4.16
C VAL A 72 -2.99 7.49 -2.68
N TYR A 73 -3.01 6.40 -1.93
CA TYR A 73 -3.34 6.42 -0.51
C TYR A 73 -2.22 7.11 0.29
N PRO A 74 -2.54 8.13 1.08
CA PRO A 74 -1.59 8.67 2.05
C PRO A 74 -1.50 7.70 3.24
N ASP A 75 -0.29 7.27 3.57
CA ASP A 75 -0.05 6.38 4.72
C ASP A 75 0.00 7.10 6.07
N ASN A 76 -0.39 8.37 6.09
CA ASN A 76 -0.42 9.16 7.31
C ASN A 76 -1.84 9.25 7.88
N TYR A 77 -2.17 8.38 8.82
CA TYR A 77 -3.50 8.30 9.47
C TYR A 77 -3.85 9.50 10.34
N ALA A 78 -2.89 10.36 10.66
CA ALA A 78 -3.13 11.52 11.49
C ALA A 78 -3.89 12.64 10.76
N ASP A 79 -3.81 12.66 9.42
CA ASP A 79 -4.43 13.69 8.61
C ASP A 79 -5.57 13.11 7.75
N PRO A 80 -6.81 13.65 7.88
CA PRO A 80 -7.89 13.32 6.97
C PRO A 80 -7.45 13.57 5.51
N LEU A 81 -7.93 12.73 4.58
CA LEU A 81 -7.68 12.87 3.15
C LEU A 81 -7.78 14.33 2.66
N ARG A 82 -8.75 15.06 3.16
CA ARG A 82 -8.95 16.47 2.84
C ARG A 82 -7.73 17.32 3.21
N THR A 83 -7.17 17.12 4.39
CA THR A 83 -5.99 17.85 4.87
C THR A 83 -4.76 17.51 4.01
N TYR A 84 -4.59 16.24 3.68
CA TYR A 84 -3.53 15.80 2.77
C TYR A 84 -3.64 16.47 1.39
N LEU A 85 -4.82 16.45 0.78
CA LEU A 85 -5.07 17.08 -0.53
C LEU A 85 -4.83 18.59 -0.49
N GLN A 86 -5.12 19.26 0.62
CA GLN A 86 -4.83 20.68 0.82
C GLN A 86 -3.32 20.96 0.97
N ILE A 87 -2.63 20.17 1.80
CA ILE A 87 -1.17 20.32 2.03
C ILE A 87 -0.39 20.06 0.74
N THR A 88 -0.81 19.07 -0.05
CA THR A 88 -0.17 18.75 -1.33
C THR A 88 -0.57 19.69 -2.48
N GLY A 89 -1.45 20.65 -2.21
CA GLY A 89 -1.94 21.60 -3.23
C GLY A 89 -2.84 20.95 -4.28
N GLN A 90 -3.42 19.81 -3.99
CA GLN A 90 -4.35 19.08 -4.85
C GLN A 90 -5.81 19.47 -4.61
N ALA A 91 -6.11 20.10 -3.49
CA ALA A 91 -7.42 20.66 -3.17
C ALA A 91 -7.30 22.09 -2.62
N ASP A 92 -8.34 22.89 -2.88
CA ASP A 92 -8.48 24.21 -2.27
C ASP A 92 -8.93 24.13 -0.81
N THR A 93 -9.04 25.27 -0.14
CA THR A 93 -9.52 25.38 1.23
C THR A 93 -10.99 24.91 1.40
N GLU A 94 -11.72 24.80 0.29
CA GLU A 94 -13.10 24.34 0.25
C GLU A 94 -13.19 22.83 -0.03
N GLY A 95 -12.07 22.19 -0.40
CA GLY A 95 -11.98 20.76 -0.68
C GLY A 95 -12.24 20.39 -2.13
N ASN A 96 -12.27 21.38 -3.07
CA ASN A 96 -12.34 21.09 -4.48
C ASN A 96 -10.94 20.73 -5.00
N LEU A 97 -10.83 19.70 -5.82
CA LEU A 97 -9.57 19.32 -6.47
C LEU A 97 -9.09 20.44 -7.39
N ILE A 98 -7.91 21.00 -7.12
CA ILE A 98 -7.34 22.12 -7.89
C ILE A 98 -6.56 21.65 -9.10
N THR A 99 -5.98 20.44 -9.02
CA THR A 99 -5.21 19.87 -10.13
C THR A 99 -5.38 18.36 -10.20
N SER A 100 -5.64 17.85 -11.41
CA SER A 100 -5.10 16.56 -11.80
C SER A 100 -3.58 16.66 -11.62
N ASN A 101 -2.96 15.81 -10.82
CA ASN A 101 -1.51 15.77 -10.63
C ASN A 101 -0.87 15.67 -12.03
N PRO A 102 -0.20 16.71 -12.56
CA PRO A 102 0.31 16.62 -13.92
C PRO A 102 1.39 15.54 -13.96
N GLU A 103 1.32 14.65 -14.93
CA GLU A 103 2.29 13.58 -15.24
C GLU A 103 3.76 14.06 -15.32
N THR A 104 3.97 15.38 -15.38
CA THR A 104 5.28 16.04 -15.52
C THR A 104 6.00 16.29 -14.20
N SER A 105 5.42 15.93 -13.06
CA SER A 105 6.03 16.22 -11.76
C SER A 105 6.81 14.98 -11.27
N GLU A 106 8.12 15.13 -11.07
CA GLU A 106 8.96 14.12 -10.42
C GLU A 106 8.41 13.66 -9.06
N ARG A 107 7.59 14.47 -8.41
CA ARG A 107 6.89 14.14 -7.15
C ARG A 107 5.78 13.11 -7.34
N TYR A 108 5.25 12.97 -8.53
CA TYR A 108 4.16 12.07 -8.84
C TYR A 108 4.56 10.60 -8.64
N HIS A 109 5.64 10.21 -9.28
CA HIS A 109 6.23 8.87 -9.15
C HIS A 109 6.76 8.62 -7.73
N SER A 110 7.35 9.64 -7.11
CA SER A 110 7.89 9.56 -5.75
C SER A 110 6.81 9.25 -4.71
N SER A 111 5.62 9.85 -4.81
CA SER A 111 4.51 9.59 -3.90
C SER A 111 3.96 8.17 -4.05
N TRP A 112 3.82 7.69 -5.29
CA TRP A 112 3.39 6.33 -5.59
C TRP A 112 4.41 5.30 -5.08
N LEU A 113 5.69 5.51 -5.33
CA LEU A 113 6.77 4.65 -4.83
C LEU A 113 6.82 4.62 -3.30
N SER A 114 6.62 5.76 -2.64
CA SER A 114 6.59 5.85 -1.18
C SER A 114 5.42 5.04 -0.59
N MET A 115 4.28 4.97 -1.29
CA MET A 115 3.16 4.11 -0.93
C MET A 115 3.47 2.63 -1.20
N MET A 116 4.06 2.30 -2.34
CA MET A 116 4.29 0.92 -2.75
C MET A 116 5.44 0.24 -2.01
N TYR A 117 6.53 0.94 -1.78
CA TYR A 117 7.75 0.38 -1.19
C TYR A 117 7.52 -0.36 0.14
N PRO A 118 6.88 0.23 1.16
CA PRO A 118 6.67 -0.49 2.42
C PRO A 118 5.79 -1.73 2.25
N ARG A 119 4.84 -1.69 1.33
CA ARG A 119 3.95 -2.83 1.02
C ARG A 119 4.69 -3.97 0.35
N LEU A 120 5.51 -3.67 -0.65
CA LEU A 120 6.35 -4.66 -1.34
C LEU A 120 7.39 -5.25 -0.40
N PHE A 121 8.03 -4.42 0.42
CA PHE A 121 8.99 -4.88 1.42
C PHE A 121 8.38 -5.88 2.41
N LEU A 122 7.20 -5.59 2.93
CA LEU A 122 6.50 -6.51 3.84
C LEU A 122 5.99 -7.77 3.10
N ALA A 123 5.47 -7.61 1.90
CA ALA A 123 5.03 -8.72 1.06
C ALA A 123 6.18 -9.71 0.79
N ARG A 124 7.36 -9.21 0.48
CA ARG A 124 8.57 -10.03 0.29
C ARG A 124 8.90 -10.87 1.54
N GLN A 125 8.74 -10.29 2.74
CA GLN A 125 8.98 -11.02 4.00
C GLN A 125 7.98 -12.18 4.22
N LEU A 126 6.78 -12.06 3.66
CA LEU A 126 5.77 -13.11 3.74
C LEU A 126 6.03 -14.26 2.76
N LEU A 127 6.72 -13.99 1.63
CA LEU A 127 6.96 -14.98 0.60
C LEU A 127 7.92 -16.07 1.05
N LYS A 128 7.65 -17.30 0.59
CA LYS A 128 8.63 -18.38 0.62
C LYS A 128 9.79 -18.05 -0.30
N GLU A 129 10.91 -18.75 -0.13
CA GLU A 129 12.08 -18.65 -1.01
C GLU A 129 11.72 -18.88 -2.50
N GLU A 130 10.80 -19.82 -2.77
CA GLU A 130 10.27 -20.10 -4.12
C GLU A 130 8.93 -19.40 -4.40
N GLY A 131 8.57 -18.40 -3.60
CA GLY A 131 7.32 -17.66 -3.74
C GLY A 131 7.36 -16.67 -4.90
N LEU A 132 6.18 -16.34 -5.43
CA LEU A 132 6.01 -15.40 -6.53
C LEU A 132 5.17 -14.21 -6.07
N ILE A 133 5.54 -13.03 -6.57
CA ILE A 133 4.71 -11.84 -6.51
C ILE A 133 4.31 -11.43 -7.92
N CYS A 134 3.02 -11.16 -8.12
CA CYS A 134 2.47 -10.66 -9.37
C CYS A 134 1.83 -9.30 -9.11
N VAL A 135 2.15 -8.33 -9.94
CA VAL A 135 1.63 -6.97 -9.84
C VAL A 135 0.95 -6.60 -11.15
N SER A 136 -0.34 -6.24 -11.10
CA SER A 136 -0.99 -5.57 -12.22
C SER A 136 -0.58 -4.11 -12.23
N ILE A 137 -0.08 -3.63 -13.36
CA ILE A 137 0.41 -2.25 -13.46
C ILE A 137 0.37 -1.77 -14.91
N ASP A 138 0.26 -0.46 -15.08
CA ASP A 138 0.39 0.21 -16.37
C ASP A 138 1.86 0.45 -16.74
N ASP A 139 2.14 0.54 -18.03
CA ASP A 139 3.49 0.72 -18.59
C ASP A 139 4.20 1.97 -18.04
N HIS A 140 3.47 2.96 -17.55
CA HIS A 140 4.04 4.19 -17.00
C HIS A 140 4.85 3.98 -15.73
N GLU A 141 4.49 2.97 -14.89
CA GLU A 141 5.14 2.71 -13.62
C GLU A 141 6.02 1.44 -13.59
N VAL A 142 6.02 0.64 -14.66
CA VAL A 142 6.80 -0.62 -14.72
C VAL A 142 8.27 -0.38 -14.39
N HIS A 143 8.89 0.64 -14.98
CA HIS A 143 10.31 0.94 -14.74
C HIS A 143 10.61 1.37 -13.30
N HIS A 144 9.66 2.02 -12.65
CA HIS A 144 9.80 2.46 -11.25
C HIS A 144 9.64 1.28 -10.30
N LEU A 145 8.79 0.31 -10.65
CA LEU A 145 8.60 -0.91 -9.88
C LEU A 145 9.85 -1.79 -9.91
N ASP A 146 10.48 -1.99 -11.09
CA ASP A 146 11.72 -2.76 -11.23
C ASP A 146 12.84 -2.22 -10.34
N CYS A 147 12.90 -0.90 -10.17
CA CYS A 147 13.88 -0.28 -9.30
C CYS A 147 13.60 -0.47 -7.79
N ALA A 148 12.40 -0.85 -7.40
CA ALA A 148 12.05 -1.07 -5.99
C ALA A 148 12.41 -2.47 -5.48
N ASP A 149 12.74 -3.40 -6.40
CA ASP A 149 13.08 -4.80 -6.08
C ASP A 149 14.57 -5.03 -5.80
N GLU A 150 15.45 -4.05 -6.08
CA GLU A 150 16.88 -4.09 -5.76
C GLU A 150 17.19 -3.56 -4.35
#